data_cd021294586a3ff21572790a78b7c3c7
#
_entry.id   cd021294586a3ff21572790a78b7c3c7
#
_cell.length_a   1.000
_cell.length_b   1.000
_cell.length_c   1.000
_cell.angle_alpha   90.00
_cell.angle_beta   90.00
_cell.angle_gamma   90.00
#
_symmetry.space_group_name_H-M   'P 1'
#
loop_
_entity.id
_entity.type
_entity.pdbx_description
1 polymer ?
#
loop_
_entity_poly.entity_id
_entity_poly.type
_entity_poly.pdbx_seq_one_letter_code
_entity_poly.pdbx_strand_id
1 'polypeptide(L)'
;MSPARNHLRAALSLAAASARGVTTQVAAQRGLSAWPVPQEPSMEYQDAVRMLNTLQTNAGYLEQVKRQRGDPQTQLEAMELYLARSGLQVEDLDRLNIIHVTGTKGKGSTCAFTECILRSYGLKTGFFSSPHLVQVRERIRINGQPISPELFTKYFWRLYHRLEETKVDLAVVEVGIGGAYDCTNIIRKPVVCGVSSLGIDHTSLLGDTVEKIAWQKGGIFKRGVPAFTVLQPEGPLAVLRDRAQEISCPLYLCPTLEALEEGGPPLALGLEGEHQRSNAALALQLAHCWLQRQDHHGAGELKASRPGILWQLPLAPVFQPTSHMRLGLRNTEWLGRTQVLRRGPLTWYLDGAHTPSSVQACVRWFRQALQGRERPSGSGPEVRVLLFNATGDRDPAALLKLLQPCQFDYAVFCPNLTEVSSTGNADQQNFTVTLDQVLLRCLEHQQHWNHLDKEQASPDLWSAPSPEPGGPTSLLLAPHPPHTCSASSLVFSCISHALQWISQGRDPVFQPPTPPKGLLTHPVAHSGASVLHEAAAIHVLVTGSLHLVGGVLKLLEPALSQ
;
A
#
# COMPACT_ATOMS: atom_id res chain seq x y z
N MET A 1 1.98 -9.37 -33.04
CA MET A 1 1.74 -10.45 -32.06
C MET A 1 1.44 -9.81 -30.73
N SER A 2 0.27 -10.08 -30.17
CA SER A 2 -0.22 -9.43 -28.94
C SER A 2 0.63 -9.80 -27.72
N PRO A 3 0.88 -8.87 -26.76
CA PRO A 3 1.60 -9.13 -25.50
C PRO A 3 1.02 -10.31 -24.71
N ALA A 4 -0.30 -10.48 -24.73
CA ALA A 4 -0.97 -11.64 -24.15
C ALA A 4 -0.44 -12.97 -24.69
N ARG A 5 -0.03 -13.03 -25.98
CA ARG A 5 0.59 -14.22 -26.57
C ARG A 5 2.00 -14.50 -26.06
N ASN A 6 2.75 -13.48 -25.65
CA ASN A 6 4.09 -13.69 -25.12
C ASN A 6 4.04 -14.19 -23.66
N HIS A 7 3.12 -13.70 -22.84
CA HIS A 7 2.88 -14.24 -21.51
C HIS A 7 2.30 -15.66 -21.58
N LEU A 8 1.39 -15.90 -22.53
CA LEU A 8 0.86 -17.21 -22.81
C LEU A 8 1.96 -18.17 -23.30
N ARG A 9 2.87 -17.69 -24.17
CA ARG A 9 4.02 -18.48 -24.64
C ARG A 9 5.02 -18.77 -23.53
N ALA A 10 5.31 -17.83 -22.64
CA ALA A 10 6.18 -18.06 -21.49
C ALA A 10 5.56 -19.08 -20.52
N ALA A 11 4.29 -18.92 -20.16
CA ALA A 11 3.57 -19.89 -19.34
C ALA A 11 3.40 -21.26 -20.05
N LEU A 12 3.17 -21.26 -21.36
CA LEU A 12 3.06 -22.49 -22.18
C LEU A 12 4.41 -23.15 -22.45
N SER A 13 5.49 -22.37 -22.64
CA SER A 13 6.84 -22.94 -22.80
C SER A 13 7.31 -23.60 -21.51
N LEU A 14 6.97 -23.04 -20.37
CA LEU A 14 7.27 -23.59 -19.06
C LEU A 14 6.42 -24.86 -18.79
N ALA A 15 5.13 -24.86 -19.15
CA ALA A 15 4.28 -26.04 -19.06
C ALA A 15 4.69 -27.15 -20.07
N ALA A 16 5.14 -26.77 -21.26
CA ALA A 16 5.59 -27.73 -22.30
C ALA A 16 7.00 -28.30 -22.01
N ALA A 17 7.86 -27.54 -21.34
CA ALA A 17 9.17 -28.05 -20.90
C ALA A 17 9.03 -29.10 -19.78
N SER A 18 8.02 -28.93 -18.91
CA SER A 18 7.69 -29.94 -17.88
C SER A 18 7.04 -31.22 -18.43
N ALA A 19 6.36 -31.14 -19.59
CA ALA A 19 5.67 -32.30 -20.19
C ALA A 19 6.57 -33.21 -21.04
N ARG A 20 7.84 -32.83 -21.30
CA ARG A 20 8.75 -33.63 -22.18
C ARG A 20 9.75 -34.49 -21.42
N GLY A 21 9.69 -34.57 -20.14
CA GLY A 21 10.60 -35.38 -19.35
C GLY A 21 9.92 -36.45 -18.52
N VAL A 22 9.29 -37.45 -19.09
CA VAL A 22 9.23 -38.83 -18.55
C VAL A 22 8.45 -39.72 -19.48
N THR A 23 9.10 -40.38 -20.44
CA THR A 23 8.74 -41.70 -20.91
C THR A 23 10.03 -42.48 -21.08
N THR A 24 10.39 -43.25 -20.06
CA THR A 24 11.18 -44.47 -20.24
C THR A 24 10.70 -45.52 -19.24
N GLN A 25 10.13 -46.56 -19.77
CA GLN A 25 9.89 -47.82 -19.10
C GLN A 25 11.23 -48.40 -18.63
N VAL A 26 11.30 -48.88 -17.41
CA VAL A 26 12.21 -49.97 -17.04
C VAL A 26 11.56 -50.89 -16.04
N ALA A 27 11.70 -52.15 -16.38
CA ALA A 27 11.20 -53.31 -15.71
C ALA A 27 11.79 -53.54 -14.32
N ALA A 28 11.04 -54.33 -13.55
CA ALA A 28 11.36 -54.83 -12.23
C ALA A 28 12.67 -55.60 -12.14
N GLN A 29 13.43 -55.40 -11.02
CA GLN A 29 13.98 -56.51 -10.24
C GLN A 29 14.70 -56.07 -8.97
N ARG A 30 14.24 -56.62 -7.82
CA ARG A 30 14.96 -57.06 -6.64
C ARG A 30 15.80 -56.09 -5.79
N GLY A 31 15.28 -55.80 -4.62
CA GLY A 31 15.86 -55.87 -3.29
C GLY A 31 17.28 -55.35 -3.05
N LEU A 32 17.39 -54.35 -2.21
CA LEU A 32 18.33 -54.23 -1.08
C LEU A 32 18.41 -52.79 -0.61
N SER A 33 18.37 -52.62 0.70
CA SER A 33 18.74 -51.42 1.48
C SER A 33 17.99 -50.11 1.14
N ALA A 34 17.23 -49.65 2.14
CA ALA A 34 16.65 -48.30 2.15
C ALA A 34 17.75 -47.25 2.08
N TRP A 35 18.00 -46.79 0.87
CA TRP A 35 18.61 -45.50 0.65
C TRP A 35 17.55 -44.44 0.93
N PRO A 36 17.88 -43.34 1.63
CA PRO A 36 16.92 -42.24 1.77
C PRO A 36 16.48 -41.84 0.37
N VAL A 37 15.17 -41.85 0.16
CA VAL A 37 14.55 -41.24 -1.03
C VAL A 37 15.15 -39.85 -1.15
N PRO A 38 15.75 -39.47 -2.30
CA PRO A 38 16.18 -38.09 -2.51
C PRO A 38 14.93 -37.24 -2.26
N GLN A 39 14.93 -36.43 -1.21
CA GLN A 39 13.97 -35.35 -1.08
C GLN A 39 14.14 -34.54 -2.35
N GLU A 40 13.06 -34.44 -3.15
CA GLU A 40 13.02 -33.45 -4.22
C GLU A 40 13.52 -32.13 -3.61
N PRO A 41 14.47 -31.42 -4.26
CA PRO A 41 14.99 -30.20 -3.71
C PRO A 41 13.77 -29.33 -3.38
N SER A 42 13.62 -28.99 -2.09
CA SER A 42 12.55 -28.10 -1.65
C SER A 42 12.74 -26.82 -2.45
N MET A 43 11.86 -26.61 -3.45
CA MET A 43 11.91 -25.40 -4.25
C MET A 43 11.66 -24.27 -3.26
N GLU A 44 12.70 -23.55 -2.93
CA GLU A 44 12.69 -22.56 -1.87
C GLU A 44 11.66 -21.45 -2.20
N TYR A 45 11.06 -20.86 -1.17
CA TYR A 45 10.15 -19.73 -1.31
C TYR A 45 10.74 -18.63 -2.22
N GLN A 46 12.03 -18.34 -2.08
CA GLN A 46 12.72 -17.34 -2.89
C GLN A 46 12.77 -17.70 -4.38
N ASP A 47 12.81 -18.96 -4.74
CA ASP A 47 12.77 -19.39 -6.14
C ASP A 47 11.38 -19.22 -6.75
N ALA A 48 10.33 -19.49 -5.97
CA ALA A 48 8.95 -19.18 -6.38
C ALA A 48 8.76 -17.68 -6.59
N VAL A 49 9.31 -16.84 -5.70
CA VAL A 49 9.24 -15.39 -5.83
C VAL A 49 10.07 -14.87 -7.01
N ARG A 50 11.29 -15.40 -7.24
CA ARG A 50 12.10 -15.06 -8.42
C ARG A 50 11.35 -15.39 -9.71
N MET A 51 10.76 -16.59 -9.78
CA MET A 51 9.98 -17.01 -10.94
C MET A 51 8.74 -16.13 -11.14
N LEU A 52 8.01 -15.81 -10.08
CA LEU A 52 6.89 -14.86 -10.13
C LEU A 52 7.35 -13.50 -10.68
N ASN A 53 8.50 -13.00 -10.25
CA ASN A 53 9.04 -11.72 -10.70
C ASN A 53 9.43 -11.72 -12.19
N THR A 54 9.83 -12.86 -12.76
CA THR A 54 10.05 -12.98 -14.21
C THR A 54 8.77 -12.82 -15.02
N LEU A 55 7.61 -13.11 -14.42
CA LEU A 55 6.29 -12.94 -15.01
C LEU A 55 5.74 -11.52 -14.83
N GLN A 56 6.25 -10.76 -13.85
CA GLN A 56 5.83 -9.40 -13.54
C GLN A 56 6.70 -8.38 -14.30
N THR A 57 6.26 -7.99 -15.49
CA THR A 57 6.91 -6.90 -16.26
C THR A 57 6.20 -5.58 -15.99
N ASN A 58 6.25 -5.07 -14.75
CA ASN A 58 5.45 -3.91 -14.34
C ASN A 58 5.71 -2.65 -15.19
N ALA A 59 6.96 -2.23 -15.40
CA ALA A 59 7.28 -1.05 -16.21
C ALA A 59 7.23 -1.34 -17.72
N GLY A 60 7.86 -2.41 -18.19
CA GLY A 60 7.87 -2.79 -19.61
C GLY A 60 6.49 -3.17 -20.14
N TYR A 61 5.67 -3.85 -19.32
CA TYR A 61 4.29 -4.17 -19.65
C TYR A 61 3.41 -2.92 -19.74
N LEU A 62 3.52 -1.99 -18.79
CA LEU A 62 2.81 -0.71 -18.81
C LEU A 62 3.19 0.14 -20.02
N GLU A 63 4.49 0.20 -20.38
CA GLU A 63 4.93 0.87 -21.61
C GLU A 63 4.42 0.17 -22.87
N GLN A 64 4.39 -1.16 -22.88
CA GLN A 64 3.91 -1.92 -24.02
C GLN A 64 2.39 -1.80 -24.19
N VAL A 65 1.62 -1.76 -23.09
CA VAL A 65 0.17 -1.46 -23.11
C VAL A 65 -0.09 -0.03 -23.56
N LYS A 66 0.76 0.93 -23.16
CA LYS A 66 0.71 2.32 -23.65
C LYS A 66 0.94 2.39 -25.17
N ARG A 67 1.88 1.61 -25.73
CA ARG A 67 2.24 1.61 -27.16
C ARG A 67 1.29 0.79 -28.03
N GLN A 68 0.78 -0.31 -27.50
CA GLN A 68 -0.16 -1.19 -28.20
C GLN A 68 -1.56 -0.91 -27.65
N ARG A 69 -2.38 -0.17 -28.39
CA ARG A 69 -3.83 -0.01 -28.14
C ARG A 69 -4.56 -1.36 -28.29
N GLY A 70 -4.17 -2.38 -27.51
CA GLY A 70 -4.84 -3.66 -27.44
C GLY A 70 -6.21 -3.50 -26.78
N ASP A 71 -7.19 -4.29 -27.23
CA ASP A 71 -8.50 -4.33 -26.58
C ASP A 71 -8.33 -4.80 -25.12
N PRO A 72 -8.68 -3.97 -24.12
CA PRO A 72 -8.55 -4.35 -22.71
C PRO A 72 -9.37 -5.59 -22.33
N GLN A 73 -10.41 -5.91 -23.09
CA GLN A 73 -11.26 -7.09 -22.88
C GLN A 73 -10.48 -8.41 -23.04
N THR A 74 -9.43 -8.40 -23.85
CA THR A 74 -8.56 -9.58 -24.03
C THR A 74 -7.86 -10.03 -22.74
N GLN A 75 -7.75 -9.16 -21.73
CA GLN A 75 -7.16 -9.51 -20.44
C GLN A 75 -8.09 -10.41 -19.62
N LEU A 76 -9.39 -10.13 -19.61
CA LEU A 76 -10.38 -10.95 -18.90
C LEU A 76 -10.53 -12.31 -19.56
N GLU A 77 -10.59 -12.36 -20.89
CA GLU A 77 -10.63 -13.62 -21.66
C GLU A 77 -9.39 -14.48 -21.39
N ALA A 78 -8.20 -13.85 -21.36
CA ALA A 78 -6.98 -14.53 -21.01
C ALA A 78 -7.02 -15.07 -19.57
N MET A 79 -7.57 -14.31 -18.63
CA MET A 79 -7.69 -14.73 -17.24
C MET A 79 -8.66 -15.90 -17.07
N GLU A 80 -9.80 -15.90 -17.77
CA GLU A 80 -10.73 -17.05 -17.81
C GLU A 80 -10.03 -18.31 -18.35
N LEU A 81 -9.22 -18.15 -19.40
CA LEU A 81 -8.45 -19.26 -19.96
C LEU A 81 -7.39 -19.78 -18.97
N TYR A 82 -6.72 -18.90 -18.21
CA TYR A 82 -5.77 -19.32 -17.17
C TYR A 82 -6.47 -20.04 -16.02
N LEU A 83 -7.63 -19.55 -15.60
CA LEU A 83 -8.44 -20.17 -14.58
C LEU A 83 -8.85 -21.59 -15.02
N ALA A 84 -9.37 -21.74 -16.24
CA ALA A 84 -9.75 -23.04 -16.79
C ALA A 84 -8.56 -24.02 -16.89
N ARG A 85 -7.38 -23.53 -17.27
CA ARG A 85 -6.15 -24.35 -17.29
C ARG A 85 -5.67 -24.77 -15.91
N SER A 86 -5.98 -23.99 -14.88
CA SER A 86 -5.69 -24.36 -13.50
C SER A 86 -6.66 -25.42 -12.95
N GLY A 87 -7.66 -25.81 -13.74
CA GLY A 87 -8.69 -26.79 -13.36
C GLY A 87 -9.89 -26.17 -12.63
N LEU A 88 -9.96 -24.84 -12.61
CA LEU A 88 -11.08 -24.09 -12.01
C LEU A 88 -11.94 -23.47 -13.11
N GLN A 89 -13.23 -23.40 -12.84
CA GLN A 89 -14.18 -22.66 -13.67
C GLN A 89 -14.51 -21.32 -12.98
N VAL A 90 -14.97 -20.34 -13.75
CA VAL A 90 -15.40 -19.05 -13.18
C VAL A 90 -16.53 -19.24 -12.17
N GLU A 91 -17.37 -20.24 -12.37
CA GLU A 91 -18.47 -20.65 -11.48
C GLU A 91 -17.97 -21.12 -10.10
N ASP A 92 -16.74 -21.62 -10.01
CA ASP A 92 -16.15 -22.01 -8.70
C ASP A 92 -15.86 -20.78 -7.84
N LEU A 93 -15.62 -19.60 -8.45
CA LEU A 93 -15.49 -18.34 -7.74
C LEU A 93 -16.79 -17.89 -7.08
N ASP A 94 -17.95 -18.25 -7.66
CA ASP A 94 -19.26 -17.89 -7.11
C ASP A 94 -19.49 -18.48 -5.71
N ARG A 95 -18.81 -19.59 -5.39
CA ARG A 95 -18.88 -20.27 -4.07
C ARG A 95 -18.06 -19.59 -2.98
N LEU A 96 -17.19 -18.67 -3.34
CA LEU A 96 -16.31 -17.98 -2.38
C LEU A 96 -16.98 -16.80 -1.67
N ASN A 97 -18.27 -16.52 -1.93
CA ASN A 97 -19.01 -15.43 -1.27
C ASN A 97 -18.23 -14.11 -1.25
N ILE A 98 -17.75 -13.68 -2.41
CA ILE A 98 -16.75 -12.63 -2.55
C ILE A 98 -17.30 -11.25 -2.24
N ILE A 99 -16.53 -10.48 -1.47
CA ILE A 99 -16.64 -9.03 -1.33
C ILE A 99 -15.58 -8.41 -2.22
N HIS A 100 -15.98 -7.60 -3.20
CA HIS A 100 -15.09 -7.05 -4.21
C HIS A 100 -14.95 -5.54 -4.06
N VAL A 101 -13.73 -5.04 -3.81
CA VAL A 101 -13.47 -3.64 -3.44
C VAL A 101 -12.51 -2.97 -4.41
N THR A 102 -12.93 -1.83 -4.93
CA THR A 102 -12.12 -0.91 -5.74
C THR A 102 -12.02 0.48 -5.12
N GLY A 103 -11.26 1.36 -5.72
CA GLY A 103 -11.04 2.75 -5.30
C GLY A 103 -9.65 3.24 -5.69
N THR A 104 -9.36 4.51 -5.54
CA THR A 104 -8.00 5.04 -5.72
C THR A 104 -7.22 4.88 -4.42
N LYS A 105 -7.77 5.35 -3.32
CA LYS A 105 -7.16 5.26 -1.97
C LYS A 105 -8.12 4.56 -1.00
N GLY A 106 -7.55 3.90 0.00
CA GLY A 106 -8.33 3.24 1.05
C GLY A 106 -8.80 1.81 0.75
N LYS A 107 -8.60 1.26 -0.46
CA LYS A 107 -9.00 -0.12 -0.81
C LYS A 107 -8.52 -1.14 0.23
N GLY A 108 -7.20 -1.24 0.41
CA GLY A 108 -6.59 -2.20 1.32
C GLY A 108 -7.04 -2.00 2.78
N SER A 109 -7.15 -0.74 3.25
CA SER A 109 -7.65 -0.46 4.60
C SER A 109 -9.12 -0.87 4.75
N THR A 110 -9.97 -0.57 3.75
CA THR A 110 -11.37 -1.02 3.74
C THR A 110 -11.46 -2.54 3.77
N CYS A 111 -10.68 -3.23 2.93
CA CYS A 111 -10.64 -4.69 2.92
C CYS A 111 -10.15 -5.27 4.25
N ALA A 112 -9.10 -4.69 4.85
CA ALA A 112 -8.58 -5.12 6.15
C ALA A 112 -9.61 -4.95 7.27
N PHE A 113 -10.29 -3.81 7.33
CA PHE A 113 -11.40 -3.62 8.26
C PHE A 113 -12.52 -4.64 8.02
N THR A 114 -12.95 -4.82 6.76
CA THR A 114 -14.03 -5.75 6.39
C THR A 114 -13.67 -7.18 6.80
N GLU A 115 -12.47 -7.64 6.47
CA GLU A 115 -11.96 -8.96 6.84
C GLU A 115 -11.95 -9.14 8.36
N CYS A 116 -11.38 -8.19 9.09
CA CYS A 116 -11.28 -8.27 10.54
C CYS A 116 -12.65 -8.25 11.23
N ILE A 117 -13.60 -7.45 10.72
CA ILE A 117 -14.99 -7.46 11.18
C ILE A 117 -15.59 -8.87 11.00
N LEU A 118 -15.53 -9.43 9.80
CA LEU A 118 -16.16 -10.72 9.50
C LEU A 118 -15.47 -11.88 10.24
N ARG A 119 -14.14 -11.83 10.36
CA ARG A 119 -13.38 -12.79 11.18
C ARG A 119 -13.77 -12.74 12.66
N SER A 120 -14.14 -11.58 13.19
CA SER A 120 -14.59 -11.46 14.58
C SER A 120 -15.94 -12.12 14.86
N TYR A 121 -16.70 -12.47 13.81
CA TYR A 121 -17.89 -13.35 13.90
C TYR A 121 -17.55 -14.84 13.89
N GLY A 122 -16.26 -15.21 13.89
CA GLY A 122 -15.80 -16.59 13.82
C GLY A 122 -15.76 -17.18 12.41
N LEU A 123 -15.97 -16.37 11.37
CA LEU A 123 -15.92 -16.80 9.97
C LEU A 123 -14.46 -17.04 9.56
N LYS A 124 -14.24 -18.06 8.73
CA LYS A 124 -12.96 -18.30 8.10
C LYS A 124 -12.82 -17.42 6.87
N THR A 125 -11.95 -16.45 6.97
CA THR A 125 -11.80 -15.40 5.95
C THR A 125 -10.62 -15.65 5.03
N GLY A 126 -10.80 -15.36 3.72
CA GLY A 126 -9.74 -15.18 2.76
C GLY A 126 -9.60 -13.69 2.41
N PHE A 127 -8.39 -13.21 2.24
CA PHE A 127 -8.15 -11.83 1.84
C PHE A 127 -7.06 -11.75 0.78
N PHE A 128 -7.37 -11.09 -0.34
CA PHE A 128 -6.42 -10.80 -1.40
C PHE A 128 -6.21 -9.29 -1.52
N SER A 129 -4.95 -8.87 -1.52
CA SER A 129 -4.55 -7.46 -1.65
C SER A 129 -3.30 -7.27 -2.49
N SER A 130 -3.09 -6.04 -3.00
CA SER A 130 -1.88 -5.67 -3.73
C SER A 130 -1.59 -4.17 -3.62
N PRO A 131 -0.30 -3.78 -3.68
CA PRO A 131 0.89 -4.64 -3.61
C PRO A 131 1.17 -5.15 -2.19
N HIS A 132 2.11 -6.08 -2.04
CA HIS A 132 2.65 -6.47 -0.74
C HIS A 132 3.60 -5.40 -0.18
N LEU A 133 3.90 -5.49 1.10
CA LEU A 133 4.76 -4.54 1.80
C LEU A 133 6.18 -5.11 2.01
N VAL A 134 6.29 -6.26 2.64
CA VAL A 134 7.55 -6.94 2.95
C VAL A 134 7.74 -8.19 2.08
N GLN A 135 6.75 -9.08 2.05
CA GLN A 135 6.81 -10.35 1.33
C GLN A 135 5.60 -10.56 0.43
N VAL A 136 5.83 -11.16 -0.75
CA VAL A 136 4.76 -11.37 -1.74
C VAL A 136 3.60 -12.22 -1.22
N ARG A 137 3.86 -13.15 -0.28
CA ARG A 137 2.85 -14.00 0.36
C ARG A 137 1.79 -13.22 1.14
N GLU A 138 2.09 -11.98 1.55
CA GLU A 138 1.14 -11.07 2.21
C GLU A 138 -0.07 -10.73 1.35
N ARG A 139 0.06 -10.88 0.01
CA ARG A 139 -1.05 -10.67 -0.91
C ARG A 139 -2.20 -11.64 -0.69
N ILE A 140 -1.91 -12.78 -0.06
CA ILE A 140 -2.90 -13.82 0.25
C ILE A 140 -2.88 -14.07 1.75
N ARG A 141 -3.99 -13.77 2.41
CA ARG A 141 -4.15 -13.96 3.85
C ARG A 141 -5.31 -14.89 4.14
N ILE A 142 -5.14 -15.73 5.13
CA ILE A 142 -6.19 -16.59 5.71
C ILE A 142 -6.34 -16.21 7.18
N ASN A 143 -7.55 -15.89 7.59
CA ASN A 143 -7.84 -15.44 8.95
C ASN A 143 -6.91 -14.29 9.41
N GLY A 144 -6.69 -13.30 8.53
CA GLY A 144 -5.86 -12.13 8.79
C GLY A 144 -4.35 -12.35 8.70
N GLN A 145 -3.87 -13.59 8.66
CA GLN A 145 -2.44 -13.91 8.60
C GLN A 145 -1.98 -14.20 7.17
N PRO A 146 -0.80 -13.71 6.74
CA PRO A 146 -0.21 -14.12 5.48
C PRO A 146 -0.07 -15.64 5.43
N ILE A 147 -0.30 -16.25 4.27
CA ILE A 147 -0.05 -17.69 4.10
C ILE A 147 1.44 -18.00 4.36
N SER A 148 1.74 -19.21 4.83
CA SER A 148 3.12 -19.59 5.11
C SER A 148 3.97 -19.63 3.82
N PRO A 149 5.31 -19.47 3.91
CA PRO A 149 6.20 -19.60 2.76
C PRO A 149 6.02 -20.92 2.01
N GLU A 150 5.87 -22.03 2.76
CA GLU A 150 5.68 -23.38 2.20
C GLU A 150 4.35 -23.46 1.46
N LEU A 151 3.29 -22.90 2.03
CA LEU A 151 1.96 -22.88 1.42
C LEU A 151 1.94 -22.01 0.17
N PHE A 152 2.60 -20.83 0.19
CA PHE A 152 2.78 -19.99 -0.97
C PHE A 152 3.54 -20.73 -2.08
N THR A 153 4.68 -21.36 -1.73
CA THR A 153 5.51 -22.14 -2.65
C THR A 153 4.73 -23.29 -3.24
N LYS A 154 4.03 -24.07 -2.39
CA LYS A 154 3.16 -25.16 -2.81
C LYS A 154 2.09 -24.67 -3.79
N TYR A 155 1.37 -23.60 -3.48
CA TYR A 155 0.32 -23.08 -4.35
C TYR A 155 0.88 -22.41 -5.60
N PHE A 156 2.00 -21.69 -5.51
CA PHE A 156 2.65 -21.13 -6.68
C PHE A 156 3.04 -22.23 -7.68
N TRP A 157 3.74 -23.27 -7.24
CA TRP A 157 4.14 -24.38 -8.10
C TRP A 157 2.97 -25.27 -8.50
N ARG A 158 1.93 -25.35 -7.67
CA ARG A 158 0.70 -26.06 -7.99
C ARG A 158 -0.22 -25.28 -8.93
N LEU A 159 -0.31 -23.93 -8.85
CA LEU A 159 -0.86 -23.09 -9.90
C LEU A 159 -0.04 -23.23 -11.18
N TYR A 160 1.23 -23.32 -11.01
CA TYR A 160 2.14 -23.72 -12.06
C TYR A 160 1.85 -25.15 -12.54
N HIS A 161 1.34 -26.05 -11.66
CA HIS A 161 1.04 -27.45 -11.95
C HIS A 161 -0.42 -27.89 -11.72
N ARG A 162 -1.22 -27.29 -10.88
CA ARG A 162 -2.69 -27.41 -10.61
C ARG A 162 -3.09 -27.00 -9.19
N LEU A 163 -4.30 -26.41 -9.02
CA LEU A 163 -4.86 -25.94 -7.74
C LEU A 163 -5.74 -26.98 -7.05
N GLU A 164 -5.56 -27.17 -5.73
CA GLU A 164 -6.59 -27.67 -4.81
C GLU A 164 -6.35 -27.23 -3.36
N GLU A 165 -7.46 -26.82 -2.67
CA GLU A 165 -7.80 -26.82 -1.27
C GLU A 165 -7.23 -25.79 -0.30
N THR A 166 -7.91 -24.65 -0.18
CA THR A 166 -8.23 -24.08 1.15
C THR A 166 -9.65 -23.52 1.10
N LYS A 167 -10.63 -24.21 1.65
CA LYS A 167 -12.00 -23.70 1.72
C LYS A 167 -12.08 -22.58 2.74
N VAL A 168 -12.45 -21.38 2.28
CA VAL A 168 -12.81 -20.22 3.13
C VAL A 168 -14.32 -20.03 3.05
N ASP A 169 -14.92 -19.40 4.08
CA ASP A 169 -16.35 -19.07 4.08
C ASP A 169 -16.64 -17.88 3.19
N LEU A 170 -15.68 -16.97 3.12
CA LEU A 170 -15.73 -15.78 2.27
C LEU A 170 -14.32 -15.34 1.83
N ALA A 171 -14.27 -14.58 0.75
CA ALA A 171 -13.05 -13.91 0.32
C ALA A 171 -13.29 -12.39 0.18
N VAL A 172 -12.38 -11.59 0.72
CA VAL A 172 -12.31 -10.16 0.48
C VAL A 172 -11.23 -9.89 -0.56
N VAL A 173 -11.62 -9.34 -1.71
CA VAL A 173 -10.73 -9.18 -2.87
C VAL A 173 -10.54 -7.71 -3.19
N GLU A 174 -9.32 -7.22 -3.06
CA GLU A 174 -8.91 -5.89 -3.49
C GLU A 174 -8.58 -5.89 -4.99
N VAL A 175 -9.19 -4.95 -5.75
CA VAL A 175 -8.83 -4.68 -7.15
C VAL A 175 -7.41 -4.11 -7.23
N GLY A 176 -6.59 -4.62 -8.14
CA GLY A 176 -5.23 -4.14 -8.35
C GLY A 176 -5.21 -2.73 -8.94
N ILE A 177 -5.64 -2.57 -10.19
CA ILE A 177 -5.68 -1.28 -10.88
C ILE A 177 -7.00 -1.13 -11.63
N GLY A 178 -7.71 -0.01 -11.41
CA GLY A 178 -8.96 0.29 -12.11
C GLY A 178 -10.14 -0.53 -11.60
N GLY A 179 -10.71 -1.38 -12.42
CA GLY A 179 -11.85 -2.23 -12.11
C GLY A 179 -12.39 -2.97 -13.34
N ALA A 180 -12.85 -2.25 -14.36
CA ALA A 180 -13.50 -2.83 -15.54
C ALA A 180 -12.67 -3.94 -16.21
N TYR A 181 -11.35 -3.74 -16.28
CA TYR A 181 -10.42 -4.63 -16.96
C TYR A 181 -9.37 -5.24 -16.04
N ASP A 182 -9.55 -5.08 -14.73
CA ASP A 182 -8.70 -5.74 -13.75
C ASP A 182 -8.91 -7.26 -13.77
N CYS A 183 -7.83 -8.02 -13.57
CA CYS A 183 -7.90 -9.48 -13.58
C CYS A 183 -8.90 -10.05 -12.57
N THR A 184 -9.12 -9.34 -11.45
CA THR A 184 -10.11 -9.74 -10.44
C THR A 184 -11.55 -9.59 -10.93
N ASN A 185 -11.80 -8.85 -12.02
CA ASN A 185 -13.14 -8.62 -12.54
C ASN A 185 -13.75 -9.82 -13.30
N ILE A 186 -13.03 -10.95 -13.38
CA ILE A 186 -13.60 -12.25 -13.74
C ILE A 186 -14.64 -12.73 -12.71
N ILE A 187 -14.66 -12.16 -11.52
CA ILE A 187 -15.69 -12.41 -10.49
C ILE A 187 -17.04 -11.94 -11.04
N ARG A 188 -17.91 -12.89 -11.35
CA ARG A 188 -19.21 -12.60 -11.97
C ARG A 188 -20.31 -12.31 -10.94
N LYS A 189 -20.25 -12.94 -9.76
CA LYS A 189 -21.29 -12.88 -8.73
C LYS A 189 -20.68 -12.60 -7.34
N PRO A 190 -20.08 -11.43 -7.12
CA PRO A 190 -19.72 -11.04 -5.76
C PRO A 190 -21.00 -10.88 -4.92
N VAL A 191 -20.88 -11.07 -3.61
CA VAL A 191 -22.02 -10.83 -2.69
C VAL A 191 -22.30 -9.33 -2.57
N VAL A 192 -21.23 -8.51 -2.56
CA VAL A 192 -21.31 -7.06 -2.46
C VAL A 192 -20.06 -6.43 -3.08
N CYS A 193 -20.20 -5.23 -3.63
CA CYS A 193 -19.10 -4.42 -4.17
C CYS A 193 -18.88 -3.14 -3.34
N GLY A 194 -17.63 -2.68 -3.26
CA GLY A 194 -17.27 -1.44 -2.59
C GLY A 194 -16.39 -0.54 -3.43
N VAL A 195 -16.65 0.78 -3.38
CA VAL A 195 -15.82 1.81 -4.01
C VAL A 195 -15.34 2.78 -2.94
N SER A 196 -14.05 2.69 -2.60
CA SER A 196 -13.41 3.64 -1.67
C SER A 196 -13.09 4.96 -2.38
N SER A 197 -12.40 5.89 -1.72
CA SER A 197 -12.14 7.24 -2.23
C SER A 197 -11.51 7.23 -3.62
N LEU A 198 -12.04 8.07 -4.51
CA LEU A 198 -11.55 8.30 -5.86
C LEU A 198 -10.55 9.48 -5.89
N GLY A 199 -9.69 9.46 -6.87
CA GLY A 199 -8.70 10.52 -7.10
C GLY A 199 -7.83 10.18 -8.31
N ILE A 200 -6.95 11.09 -8.69
CA ILE A 200 -6.03 10.91 -9.81
C ILE A 200 -4.91 9.93 -9.42
N ASP A 201 -4.82 8.83 -10.14
CA ASP A 201 -3.72 7.85 -10.06
C ASP A 201 -3.74 6.97 -11.31
N HIS A 202 -2.59 6.41 -11.71
CA HIS A 202 -2.46 5.56 -12.89
C HIS A 202 -3.06 6.17 -14.17
N THR A 203 -2.83 7.47 -14.39
CA THR A 203 -3.45 8.23 -15.49
C THR A 203 -3.16 7.67 -16.87
N SER A 204 -2.00 7.07 -17.05
CA SER A 204 -1.60 6.42 -18.30
C SER A 204 -2.46 5.20 -18.69
N LEU A 205 -3.16 4.60 -17.71
CA LEU A 205 -4.01 3.40 -17.90
C LEU A 205 -5.49 3.72 -17.75
N LEU A 206 -5.84 4.55 -16.75
CA LEU A 206 -7.22 4.77 -16.36
C LEU A 206 -7.83 6.05 -16.94
N GLY A 207 -6.97 6.90 -17.55
CA GLY A 207 -7.33 8.23 -18.01
C GLY A 207 -6.92 9.33 -17.05
N ASP A 208 -6.95 10.56 -17.52
CA ASP A 208 -6.39 11.77 -16.92
C ASP A 208 -7.37 12.55 -16.05
N THR A 209 -8.63 12.12 -15.99
CA THR A 209 -9.67 12.74 -15.15
C THR A 209 -10.24 11.77 -14.11
N VAL A 210 -10.77 12.29 -13.01
CA VAL A 210 -11.37 11.47 -11.96
C VAL A 210 -12.63 10.77 -12.47
N GLU A 211 -13.35 11.37 -13.41
CA GLU A 211 -14.53 10.80 -14.07
C GLU A 211 -14.18 9.55 -14.89
N LYS A 212 -13.10 9.60 -15.69
CA LYS A 212 -12.60 8.42 -16.42
C LYS A 212 -12.19 7.31 -15.46
N ILE A 213 -11.51 7.68 -14.37
CA ILE A 213 -11.11 6.75 -13.31
C ILE A 213 -12.35 6.16 -12.62
N ALA A 214 -13.38 6.96 -12.36
CA ALA A 214 -14.65 6.52 -11.79
C ALA A 214 -15.35 5.49 -12.69
N TRP A 215 -15.36 5.75 -14.00
CA TRP A 215 -15.92 4.81 -14.98
C TRP A 215 -15.23 3.46 -14.94
N GLN A 216 -13.90 3.45 -14.93
CA GLN A 216 -13.10 2.21 -14.81
C GLN A 216 -13.42 1.45 -13.53
N LYS A 217 -13.55 2.15 -12.41
CA LYS A 217 -13.82 1.53 -11.10
C LYS A 217 -15.25 1.03 -10.98
N GLY A 218 -16.23 1.74 -11.51
CA GLY A 218 -17.62 1.27 -11.62
C GLY A 218 -17.78 0.01 -12.47
N GLY A 219 -16.75 -0.39 -13.22
CA GLY A 219 -16.74 -1.64 -13.99
C GLY A 219 -16.81 -2.93 -13.16
N ILE A 220 -16.59 -2.86 -11.84
CA ILE A 220 -16.79 -4.02 -10.95
C ILE A 220 -18.27 -4.25 -10.59
N PHE A 221 -19.15 -3.31 -10.89
CA PHE A 221 -20.57 -3.46 -10.62
C PHE A 221 -21.19 -4.63 -11.37
N LYS A 222 -22.13 -5.31 -10.74
CA LYS A 222 -22.82 -6.47 -11.33
C LYS A 222 -24.34 -6.32 -11.15
N ARG A 223 -25.08 -6.83 -12.10
CA ARG A 223 -26.55 -6.75 -12.10
C ARG A 223 -27.14 -7.37 -10.84
N GLY A 224 -27.95 -6.60 -10.12
CA GLY A 224 -28.62 -7.04 -8.90
C GLY A 224 -27.71 -7.23 -7.67
N VAL A 225 -26.41 -6.96 -7.80
CA VAL A 225 -25.46 -7.01 -6.68
C VAL A 225 -25.37 -5.61 -6.05
N PRO A 226 -25.62 -5.45 -4.74
CA PRO A 226 -25.49 -4.16 -4.09
C PRO A 226 -24.06 -3.66 -4.11
N ALA A 227 -23.91 -2.35 -4.30
CA ALA A 227 -22.63 -1.67 -4.22
C ALA A 227 -22.74 -0.46 -3.29
N PHE A 228 -21.64 -0.18 -2.60
CA PHE A 228 -21.53 0.95 -1.70
C PHE A 228 -20.35 1.83 -2.11
N THR A 229 -20.52 3.16 -2.01
CA THR A 229 -19.44 4.12 -2.22
C THR A 229 -19.38 5.10 -1.05
N VAL A 230 -18.19 5.55 -0.70
CA VAL A 230 -18.00 6.69 0.18
C VAL A 230 -18.38 7.98 -0.55
N LEU A 231 -18.50 9.09 0.15
CA LEU A 231 -18.71 10.40 -0.46
C LEU A 231 -17.59 10.70 -1.46
N GLN A 232 -17.98 11.07 -2.67
CA GLN A 232 -17.08 11.44 -3.77
C GLN A 232 -17.40 12.87 -4.23
N PRO A 233 -16.50 13.54 -4.96
CA PRO A 233 -16.87 14.75 -5.70
C PRO A 233 -18.04 14.48 -6.67
N GLU A 234 -18.80 15.52 -7.00
CA GLU A 234 -20.05 15.41 -7.76
C GLU A 234 -19.89 14.72 -9.12
N GLY A 235 -18.87 15.12 -9.92
CA GLY A 235 -18.63 14.54 -11.25
C GLY A 235 -18.38 13.02 -11.21
N PRO A 236 -17.37 12.54 -10.46
CA PRO A 236 -17.13 11.11 -10.31
C PRO A 236 -18.29 10.33 -9.70
N LEU A 237 -19.07 10.95 -8.78
CA LEU A 237 -20.25 10.32 -8.18
C LEU A 237 -21.35 10.11 -9.22
N ALA A 238 -21.57 11.11 -10.10
CA ALA A 238 -22.51 11.00 -11.21
C ALA A 238 -22.12 9.85 -12.16
N VAL A 239 -20.85 9.73 -12.51
CA VAL A 239 -20.35 8.63 -13.35
C VAL A 239 -20.61 7.26 -12.71
N LEU A 240 -20.34 7.11 -11.41
CA LEU A 240 -20.62 5.85 -10.70
C LEU A 240 -22.12 5.53 -10.71
N ARG A 241 -22.98 6.53 -10.48
CA ARG A 241 -24.44 6.39 -10.51
C ARG A 241 -24.91 5.92 -11.90
N ASP A 242 -24.48 6.60 -12.96
CA ASP A 242 -24.89 6.30 -14.32
C ASP A 242 -24.44 4.90 -14.72
N ARG A 243 -23.20 4.52 -14.35
CA ARG A 243 -22.66 3.17 -14.56
C ARG A 243 -23.45 2.09 -13.82
N ALA A 244 -23.86 2.37 -12.58
CA ALA A 244 -24.68 1.47 -11.79
C ALA A 244 -26.08 1.29 -12.40
N GLN A 245 -26.67 2.37 -12.93
CA GLN A 245 -27.97 2.32 -13.62
C GLN A 245 -27.90 1.49 -14.91
N GLU A 246 -26.88 1.69 -15.74
CA GLU A 246 -26.65 0.88 -16.96
C GLU A 246 -26.66 -0.61 -16.67
N ILE A 247 -25.97 -1.02 -15.61
CA ILE A 247 -25.79 -2.43 -15.24
C ILE A 247 -26.95 -2.96 -14.41
N SER A 248 -27.86 -2.10 -13.94
CA SER A 248 -28.89 -2.42 -12.97
C SER A 248 -28.31 -2.91 -11.63
N CYS A 249 -27.28 -2.23 -11.15
CA CYS A 249 -26.63 -2.44 -9.86
C CYS A 249 -27.21 -1.49 -8.82
N PRO A 250 -27.76 -1.95 -7.69
CA PRO A 250 -28.19 -1.08 -6.59
C PRO A 250 -26.96 -0.42 -5.95
N LEU A 251 -26.77 0.89 -6.18
CA LEU A 251 -25.65 1.66 -5.63
C LEU A 251 -26.13 2.58 -4.51
N TYR A 252 -25.45 2.54 -3.37
CA TYR A 252 -25.75 3.30 -2.17
C TYR A 252 -24.57 4.16 -1.73
N LEU A 253 -24.88 5.36 -1.20
CA LEU A 253 -23.90 6.20 -0.52
C LEU A 253 -23.75 5.73 0.93
N CYS A 254 -22.52 5.49 1.39
CA CYS A 254 -22.27 5.17 2.79
C CYS A 254 -22.58 6.37 3.70
N PRO A 255 -23.25 6.18 4.85
CA PRO A 255 -23.30 7.18 5.90
C PRO A 255 -21.88 7.45 6.45
N THR A 256 -21.71 8.57 7.11
CA THR A 256 -20.46 8.86 7.82
C THR A 256 -20.29 7.93 9.03
N LEU A 257 -19.07 7.77 9.53
CA LEU A 257 -18.84 6.93 10.71
C LEU A 257 -19.57 7.51 11.93
N GLU A 258 -19.65 8.85 12.04
CA GLU A 258 -20.37 9.57 13.09
C GLU A 258 -21.86 9.20 13.13
N ALA A 259 -22.48 9.09 11.96
CA ALA A 259 -23.89 8.66 11.87
C ALA A 259 -24.08 7.20 12.35
N LEU A 260 -23.08 6.35 12.21
CA LEU A 260 -23.09 4.98 12.72
C LEU A 260 -22.72 4.89 14.22
N GLU A 261 -22.16 5.96 14.80
CA GLU A 261 -21.87 6.11 16.22
C GLU A 261 -23.06 6.70 17.01
N GLU A 262 -24.01 7.32 16.32
CA GLU A 262 -25.14 8.02 16.95
C GLU A 262 -25.95 7.08 17.85
N GLY A 263 -26.12 7.47 19.11
CA GLY A 263 -26.81 6.66 20.13
C GLY A 263 -25.98 5.53 20.75
N GLY A 264 -24.69 5.44 20.45
CA GLY A 264 -23.76 4.44 21.00
C GLY A 264 -22.41 5.04 21.43
N PRO A 265 -21.52 4.23 22.03
CA PRO A 265 -20.17 4.68 22.35
C PRO A 265 -19.36 4.89 21.06
N PRO A 266 -18.33 5.79 21.07
CA PRO A 266 -17.44 6.00 19.93
C PRO A 266 -16.82 4.70 19.42
N LEU A 267 -16.56 4.62 18.11
CA LEU A 267 -15.90 3.49 17.47
C LEU A 267 -14.39 3.67 17.51
N ALA A 268 -13.70 2.80 18.22
CA ALA A 268 -12.25 2.73 18.18
C ALA A 268 -11.79 2.05 16.90
N LEU A 269 -10.86 2.67 16.20
CA LEU A 269 -10.25 2.12 14.98
C LEU A 269 -8.83 1.67 15.27
N GLY A 270 -8.43 0.52 14.76
CA GLY A 270 -7.05 0.02 14.83
C GLY A 270 -6.10 0.77 13.90
N LEU A 271 -6.63 1.50 12.90
CA LEU A 271 -5.85 2.33 11.99
C LEU A 271 -6.11 3.81 12.31
N GLU A 272 -5.04 4.57 12.50
CA GLU A 272 -5.10 6.00 12.80
C GLU A 272 -5.34 6.84 11.53
N GLY A 273 -5.83 8.05 11.71
CA GLY A 273 -6.03 9.05 10.66
C GLY A 273 -7.49 9.22 10.25
N GLU A 274 -7.88 10.47 10.01
CA GLU A 274 -9.26 10.85 9.71
C GLU A 274 -9.83 10.14 8.47
N HIS A 275 -9.00 9.94 7.44
CA HIS A 275 -9.41 9.22 6.23
C HIS A 275 -9.76 7.75 6.49
N GLN A 276 -9.31 7.16 7.60
CA GLN A 276 -9.67 5.79 7.97
C GLN A 276 -11.12 5.70 8.47
N ARG A 277 -11.70 6.81 8.93
CA ARG A 277 -13.11 6.85 9.32
C ARG A 277 -14.04 6.53 8.13
N SER A 278 -13.73 7.08 6.96
CA SER A 278 -14.46 6.79 5.72
C SER A 278 -14.25 5.33 5.25
N ASN A 279 -13.04 4.80 5.38
CA ASN A 279 -12.75 3.41 5.05
C ASN A 279 -13.47 2.43 6.00
N ALA A 280 -13.55 2.75 7.28
CA ALA A 280 -14.25 1.97 8.30
C ALA A 280 -15.78 2.00 8.09
N ALA A 281 -16.35 3.16 7.73
CA ALA A 281 -17.77 3.29 7.40
C ALA A 281 -18.14 2.39 6.20
N LEU A 282 -17.35 2.42 5.13
CA LEU A 282 -17.54 1.53 3.98
C LEU A 282 -17.41 0.06 4.39
N ALA A 283 -16.39 -0.30 5.18
CA ALA A 283 -16.19 -1.66 5.65
C ALA A 283 -17.38 -2.18 6.48
N LEU A 284 -17.95 -1.34 7.34
CA LEU A 284 -19.15 -1.69 8.11
C LEU A 284 -20.34 -1.98 7.20
N GLN A 285 -20.57 -1.18 6.15
CA GLN A 285 -21.66 -1.41 5.20
C GLN A 285 -21.44 -2.71 4.40
N LEU A 286 -20.21 -2.96 3.96
CA LEU A 286 -19.87 -4.19 3.23
C LEU A 286 -20.07 -5.44 4.10
N ALA A 287 -19.57 -5.42 5.33
CA ALA A 287 -19.71 -6.52 6.26
C ALA A 287 -21.18 -6.74 6.67
N HIS A 288 -21.92 -5.67 6.96
CA HIS A 288 -23.34 -5.73 7.30
C HIS A 288 -24.17 -6.31 6.15
N CYS A 289 -23.98 -5.83 4.94
CA CYS A 289 -24.66 -6.33 3.74
C CYS A 289 -24.33 -7.82 3.51
N TRP A 290 -23.07 -8.22 3.67
CA TRP A 290 -22.66 -9.61 3.51
C TRP A 290 -23.34 -10.51 4.56
N LEU A 291 -23.31 -10.14 5.83
CA LEU A 291 -23.96 -10.88 6.92
C LEU A 291 -25.46 -11.04 6.69
N GLN A 292 -26.15 -9.97 6.29
CA GLN A 292 -27.60 -10.04 6.00
C GLN A 292 -27.93 -10.98 4.83
N ARG A 293 -27.03 -11.12 3.84
CA ARG A 293 -27.25 -12.02 2.71
C ARG A 293 -26.96 -13.47 3.02
N GLN A 294 -26.19 -13.75 4.06
CA GLN A 294 -25.91 -15.12 4.52
C GLN A 294 -26.94 -15.63 5.54
N ASP A 295 -27.53 -14.73 6.32
CA ASP A 295 -28.65 -15.09 7.20
C ASP A 295 -29.86 -15.40 6.32
N HIS A 296 -30.17 -16.69 6.15
CA HIS A 296 -31.24 -17.23 5.33
C HIS A 296 -32.68 -16.79 5.74
N HIS A 297 -32.82 -15.92 6.69
CA HIS A 297 -34.09 -15.30 7.07
C HIS A 297 -34.37 -14.06 6.24
N GLY A 298 -34.79 -14.30 5.01
CA GLY A 298 -35.37 -13.32 4.10
C GLY A 298 -34.48 -12.10 3.89
N ALA A 299 -33.83 -12.04 2.73
CA ALA A 299 -33.19 -10.81 2.27
C ALA A 299 -34.26 -9.68 2.32
N GLY A 300 -34.37 -9.04 3.48
CA GLY A 300 -35.13 -7.81 3.59
C GLY A 300 -34.45 -6.84 2.62
N GLU A 301 -35.24 -6.29 1.69
CA GLU A 301 -34.77 -5.20 0.85
C GLU A 301 -34.05 -4.21 1.75
N LEU A 302 -32.81 -3.85 1.39
CA LEU A 302 -32.13 -2.73 2.03
C LEU A 302 -33.08 -1.54 1.95
N LYS A 303 -33.79 -1.23 3.04
CA LYS A 303 -34.72 -0.11 3.10
C LYS A 303 -33.89 1.16 3.13
N ALA A 304 -33.44 1.57 1.97
CA ALA A 304 -32.77 2.86 1.79
C ALA A 304 -33.82 3.97 2.00
N SER A 305 -33.41 5.05 2.63
CA SER A 305 -34.19 6.29 2.65
C SER A 305 -34.41 6.71 1.20
N ARG A 306 -35.67 7.02 0.85
CA ARG A 306 -35.99 7.52 -0.49
C ARG A 306 -35.21 8.81 -0.72
N PRO A 307 -34.49 8.95 -1.86
CA PRO A 307 -33.79 10.18 -2.16
C PRO A 307 -34.81 11.31 -2.25
N GLY A 308 -34.59 12.36 -1.48
CA GLY A 308 -35.45 13.55 -1.52
C GLY A 308 -35.37 14.34 -2.83
N ILE A 309 -34.35 14.05 -3.66
CA ILE A 309 -34.10 14.68 -4.95
C ILE A 309 -33.69 13.58 -5.94
N LEU A 310 -34.26 13.60 -7.13
CA LEU A 310 -34.08 12.59 -8.20
C LEU A 310 -32.61 12.33 -8.63
N TRP A 311 -31.68 13.21 -8.25
CA TRP A 311 -30.28 13.20 -8.67
C TRP A 311 -29.30 12.68 -7.61
N GLN A 312 -29.78 12.38 -6.39
CA GLN A 312 -28.92 11.89 -5.31
C GLN A 312 -28.95 10.36 -5.23
N LEU A 313 -27.79 9.76 -4.94
CA LEU A 313 -27.75 8.34 -4.58
C LEU A 313 -28.53 8.09 -3.29
N PRO A 314 -29.25 6.95 -3.18
CA PRO A 314 -29.87 6.57 -1.92
C PRO A 314 -28.78 6.36 -0.85
N LEU A 315 -29.03 6.88 0.34
CA LEU A 315 -28.16 6.66 1.49
C LEU A 315 -28.35 5.21 1.98
N ALA A 316 -27.24 4.54 2.26
CA ALA A 316 -27.28 3.22 2.87
C ALA A 316 -27.89 3.29 4.29
N PRO A 317 -28.52 2.20 4.77
CA PRO A 317 -29.12 2.19 6.10
C PRO A 317 -28.11 2.51 7.19
N VAL A 318 -28.50 3.37 8.12
CA VAL A 318 -27.79 3.57 9.38
C VAL A 318 -28.20 2.44 10.34
N PHE A 319 -27.22 1.83 10.97
CA PHE A 319 -27.42 0.76 11.94
C PHE A 319 -26.40 0.89 13.08
N GLN A 320 -26.73 0.29 14.23
CA GLN A 320 -25.80 0.23 15.36
C GLN A 320 -24.80 -0.92 15.15
N PRO A 321 -23.49 -0.63 15.06
CA PRO A 321 -22.48 -1.67 14.93
C PRO A 321 -22.49 -2.62 16.12
N THR A 322 -22.52 -3.91 15.85
CA THR A 322 -22.51 -4.97 16.86
C THR A 322 -21.16 -4.98 17.63
N SER A 323 -21.13 -5.73 18.74
CA SER A 323 -19.90 -5.94 19.52
C SER A 323 -18.77 -6.54 18.67
N HIS A 324 -19.09 -7.49 17.79
CA HIS A 324 -18.13 -8.10 16.87
C HIS A 324 -17.60 -7.09 15.84
N MET A 325 -18.44 -6.24 15.27
CA MET A 325 -18.02 -5.18 14.34
C MET A 325 -17.11 -4.18 15.05
N ARG A 326 -17.45 -3.76 16.27
CA ARG A 326 -16.61 -2.87 17.09
C ARG A 326 -15.27 -3.49 17.42
N LEU A 327 -15.25 -4.77 17.79
CA LEU A 327 -14.03 -5.53 18.05
C LEU A 327 -13.16 -5.64 16.81
N GLY A 328 -13.77 -5.96 15.66
CA GLY A 328 -13.07 -6.04 14.39
C GLY A 328 -12.43 -4.73 13.99
N LEU A 329 -13.17 -3.60 14.06
CA LEU A 329 -12.62 -2.27 13.76
C LEU A 329 -11.42 -1.92 14.65
N ARG A 330 -11.54 -2.18 15.96
CA ARG A 330 -10.47 -1.89 16.93
C ARG A 330 -9.23 -2.74 16.72
N ASN A 331 -9.41 -4.01 16.37
CA ASN A 331 -8.32 -4.97 16.25
C ASN A 331 -7.73 -5.05 14.82
N THR A 332 -8.19 -4.18 13.91
CA THR A 332 -7.65 -4.15 12.55
C THR A 332 -6.23 -3.61 12.56
N GLU A 333 -5.30 -4.39 12.02
CA GLU A 333 -3.92 -4.00 11.77
C GLU A 333 -3.65 -4.04 10.27
N TRP A 334 -3.06 -2.97 9.74
CA TRP A 334 -2.66 -2.90 8.34
C TRP A 334 -1.32 -2.18 8.25
N LEU A 335 -0.26 -2.95 8.15
CA LEU A 335 1.11 -2.45 8.20
C LEU A 335 1.39 -1.39 7.12
N GLY A 336 2.21 -0.40 7.46
CA GLY A 336 2.63 0.67 6.56
C GLY A 336 1.50 1.66 6.19
N ARG A 337 0.44 1.72 6.97
CA ARG A 337 -0.63 2.71 6.86
C ARG A 337 -0.82 3.41 8.19
N THR A 338 -0.45 4.69 8.26
CA THR A 338 -0.53 5.51 9.49
C THR A 338 -0.02 4.76 10.73
N GLN A 339 1.04 3.99 10.57
CA GLN A 339 1.61 3.12 11.60
C GLN A 339 2.65 3.87 12.42
N VAL A 340 2.61 3.74 13.73
CA VAL A 340 3.57 4.33 14.66
C VAL A 340 4.34 3.24 15.40
N LEU A 341 5.67 3.25 15.27
CA LEU A 341 6.57 2.36 16.02
C LEU A 341 7.44 3.19 16.95
N ARG A 342 7.36 2.91 18.25
CA ARG A 342 8.13 3.60 19.29
C ARG A 342 9.27 2.73 19.78
N ARG A 343 10.52 3.27 19.67
CA ARG A 343 11.75 2.56 20.04
C ARG A 343 12.69 3.48 20.81
N GLY A 344 12.53 3.52 22.11
CA GLY A 344 13.28 4.43 22.96
C GLY A 344 13.03 5.89 22.56
N PRO A 345 14.09 6.67 22.25
CA PRO A 345 13.93 8.06 21.84
C PRO A 345 13.46 8.22 20.39
N LEU A 346 13.48 7.16 19.58
CA LEU A 346 13.03 7.19 18.20
C LEU A 346 11.54 6.82 18.11
N THR A 347 10.84 7.56 17.28
CA THR A 347 9.49 7.22 16.87
C THR A 347 9.41 7.24 15.35
N TRP A 348 9.11 6.09 14.80
CA TRP A 348 8.93 5.89 13.37
C TRP A 348 7.46 6.03 13.01
N TYR A 349 7.16 6.92 12.08
CA TYR A 349 5.84 7.14 11.48
C TYR A 349 5.88 6.61 10.06
N LEU A 350 5.13 5.56 9.78
CA LEU A 350 5.21 4.80 8.54
C LEU A 350 3.90 4.93 7.77
N ASP A 351 3.96 5.56 6.61
CA ASP A 351 2.80 5.64 5.70
C ASP A 351 3.24 5.62 4.23
N GLY A 352 2.72 4.69 3.46
CA GLY A 352 3.03 4.53 2.04
C GLY A 352 2.34 5.54 1.11
N ALA A 353 2.04 6.74 1.57
CA ALA A 353 1.48 7.82 0.76
C ALA A 353 2.38 8.17 -0.42
N HIS A 354 1.80 8.28 -1.62
CA HIS A 354 2.55 8.46 -2.85
C HIS A 354 1.77 9.22 -3.95
N THR A 355 0.65 9.84 -3.60
CA THR A 355 -0.12 10.76 -4.45
C THR A 355 -0.39 12.04 -3.68
N PRO A 356 -0.65 13.18 -4.34
CA PRO A 356 -0.88 14.44 -3.64
C PRO A 356 -1.92 14.33 -2.51
N SER A 357 -3.06 13.72 -2.75
CA SER A 357 -4.12 13.57 -1.75
C SER A 357 -3.72 12.67 -0.57
N SER A 358 -2.99 11.57 -0.84
CA SER A 358 -2.52 10.68 0.24
C SER A 358 -1.38 11.31 1.04
N VAL A 359 -0.48 12.07 0.41
CA VAL A 359 0.57 12.81 1.12
C VAL A 359 -0.04 13.90 2.00
N GLN A 360 -1.07 14.62 1.52
CA GLN A 360 -1.80 15.58 2.36
C GLN A 360 -2.45 14.92 3.58
N ALA A 361 -3.04 13.73 3.42
CA ALA A 361 -3.61 12.97 4.53
C ALA A 361 -2.51 12.52 5.52
N CYS A 362 -1.38 12.04 5.01
CA CYS A 362 -0.21 11.65 5.79
C CYS A 362 0.35 12.84 6.59
N VAL A 363 0.48 14.02 5.98
CA VAL A 363 0.92 15.26 6.65
C VAL A 363 -0.02 15.65 7.79
N ARG A 364 -1.33 15.62 7.55
CA ARG A 364 -2.31 15.91 8.63
C ARG A 364 -2.16 14.93 9.78
N TRP A 365 -2.12 13.65 9.49
CA TRP A 365 -1.93 12.60 10.49
C TRP A 365 -0.61 12.77 11.28
N PHE A 366 0.52 12.95 10.59
CA PHE A 366 1.82 13.12 11.24
C PHE A 366 1.84 14.34 12.18
N ARG A 367 1.30 15.48 11.73
CA ARG A 367 1.20 16.69 12.55
C ARG A 367 0.29 16.50 13.78
N GLN A 368 -0.85 15.84 13.63
CA GLN A 368 -1.74 15.49 14.74
C GLN A 368 -1.06 14.55 15.73
N ALA A 369 -0.36 13.52 15.24
CA ALA A 369 0.36 12.58 16.08
C ALA A 369 1.51 13.24 16.88
N LEU A 370 2.12 14.30 16.36
CA LEU A 370 3.11 15.10 17.10
C LEU A 370 2.47 15.99 18.16
N GLN A 371 1.28 16.57 17.89
CA GLN A 371 0.60 17.48 18.83
C GLN A 371 -0.02 16.76 20.03
N GLY A 372 -0.49 15.53 19.85
CA GLY A 372 -1.14 14.72 20.90
C GLY A 372 -0.19 14.11 21.93
N ARG A 373 1.10 14.49 21.96
CA ARG A 373 2.11 13.90 22.84
C ARG A 373 2.40 14.73 24.07
N GLU A 374 2.57 14.04 25.20
CA GLU A 374 3.28 14.61 26.35
C GLU A 374 4.75 14.84 25.95
N ARG A 375 5.25 16.06 26.20
CA ARG A 375 6.65 16.37 25.94
C ARG A 375 7.54 15.46 26.78
N PRO A 376 8.58 14.86 26.21
CA PRO A 376 9.52 14.08 27.00
C PRO A 376 10.13 14.96 28.08
N SER A 377 10.25 14.46 29.29
CA SER A 377 10.85 15.14 30.43
C SER A 377 12.36 15.37 30.32
N GLY A 378 12.95 15.15 29.14
CA GLY A 378 14.37 15.32 28.84
C GLY A 378 14.71 16.72 28.36
N SER A 379 15.92 17.22 28.71
CA SER A 379 16.41 18.59 28.45
C SER A 379 17.02 18.78 27.04
N GLY A 380 16.79 17.87 26.07
CA GLY A 380 17.36 17.93 24.72
C GLY A 380 16.37 18.41 23.65
N PRO A 381 16.86 18.75 22.43
CA PRO A 381 16.01 19.13 21.31
C PRO A 381 15.19 17.95 20.78
N GLU A 382 13.99 18.22 20.27
CA GLU A 382 13.23 17.29 19.43
C GLU A 382 13.66 17.46 17.98
N VAL A 383 13.97 16.36 17.28
CA VAL A 383 14.44 16.37 15.90
C VAL A 383 13.43 15.63 15.01
N ARG A 384 13.08 16.23 13.88
CA ARG A 384 12.20 15.66 12.86
C ARG A 384 12.99 15.28 11.63
N VAL A 385 12.85 14.03 11.20
CA VAL A 385 13.56 13.50 10.04
C VAL A 385 12.54 13.01 9.02
N LEU A 386 12.70 13.42 7.78
CA LEU A 386 11.99 12.85 6.64
C LEU A 386 12.86 11.76 6.01
N LEU A 387 12.31 10.55 5.83
CA LEU A 387 12.89 9.50 4.96
C LEU A 387 11.94 9.30 3.78
N PHE A 388 12.39 9.65 2.56
CA PHE A 388 11.53 9.74 1.41
C PHE A 388 12.11 9.07 0.16
N ASN A 389 11.25 8.41 -0.60
CA ASN A 389 11.50 8.03 -1.98
C ASN A 389 10.18 7.95 -2.75
N ALA A 390 10.16 8.46 -3.97
CA ALA A 390 9.05 8.32 -4.90
C ALA A 390 9.50 7.56 -6.15
N THR A 391 8.63 6.71 -6.70
CA THR A 391 8.92 5.89 -7.88
C THR A 391 7.79 5.98 -8.91
N GLY A 392 8.09 5.61 -10.17
CA GLY A 392 7.13 5.69 -11.28
C GLY A 392 6.99 7.10 -11.87
N ASP A 393 5.88 7.34 -12.57
CA ASP A 393 5.58 8.58 -13.31
C ASP A 393 5.04 9.71 -12.39
N ARG A 394 5.47 9.76 -11.13
CA ARG A 394 5.01 10.75 -10.14
C ARG A 394 5.90 11.96 -10.15
N ASP A 395 5.30 13.14 -9.90
CA ASP A 395 6.04 14.38 -9.69
C ASP A 395 6.58 14.46 -8.25
N PRO A 396 7.88 14.20 -8.01
CA PRO A 396 8.46 14.23 -6.68
C PRO A 396 8.51 15.65 -6.10
N ALA A 397 8.67 16.68 -6.91
CA ALA A 397 8.72 18.07 -6.46
C ALA A 397 7.38 18.49 -5.85
N ALA A 398 6.26 18.15 -6.52
CA ALA A 398 4.92 18.42 -5.99
C ALA A 398 4.66 17.66 -4.69
N LEU A 399 5.12 16.41 -4.55
CA LEU A 399 4.96 15.63 -3.31
C LEU A 399 5.80 16.21 -2.16
N LEU A 400 7.06 16.57 -2.42
CA LEU A 400 7.96 17.14 -1.43
C LEU A 400 7.46 18.50 -0.92
N LYS A 401 6.90 19.33 -1.80
CA LYS A 401 6.28 20.61 -1.43
C LYS A 401 5.15 20.42 -0.41
N LEU A 402 4.37 19.36 -0.52
CA LEU A 402 3.29 19.05 0.43
C LEU A 402 3.81 18.64 1.81
N LEU A 403 5.06 18.20 1.93
CA LEU A 403 5.69 17.77 3.18
C LEU A 403 6.33 18.91 3.98
N GLN A 404 6.56 20.08 3.36
CA GLN A 404 7.17 21.26 4.02
C GLN A 404 6.47 21.69 5.33
N PRO A 405 5.11 21.65 5.46
CA PRO A 405 4.44 22.03 6.70
C PRO A 405 4.81 21.18 7.92
N CYS A 406 5.50 20.04 7.73
CA CYS A 406 5.97 19.19 8.83
C CYS A 406 7.24 19.72 9.50
N GLN A 407 7.97 20.66 8.87
CA GLN A 407 9.17 21.32 9.39
C GLN A 407 10.25 20.29 9.82
N PHE A 408 10.79 19.57 8.85
CA PHE A 408 11.85 18.60 9.09
C PHE A 408 13.20 19.29 9.26
N ASP A 409 13.98 18.84 10.25
CA ASP A 409 15.37 19.26 10.46
C ASP A 409 16.32 18.58 9.48
N TYR A 410 15.97 17.34 9.07
CA TYR A 410 16.74 16.56 8.09
C TYR A 410 15.81 15.91 7.09
N ALA A 411 16.22 15.92 5.81
CA ALA A 411 15.59 15.17 4.73
C ALA A 411 16.57 14.11 4.20
N VAL A 412 16.17 12.85 4.27
CA VAL A 412 16.97 11.69 3.90
C VAL A 412 16.35 10.99 2.71
N PHE A 413 17.15 10.70 1.70
CA PHE A 413 16.72 10.04 0.48
C PHE A 413 17.53 8.75 0.27
N CYS A 414 16.85 7.66 -0.04
CA CYS A 414 17.52 6.40 -0.38
C CYS A 414 16.68 5.57 -1.35
N PRO A 415 17.28 4.65 -2.10
CA PRO A 415 16.55 3.67 -2.90
C PRO A 415 15.68 2.75 -2.02
N ASN A 416 14.69 2.09 -2.63
CA ASN A 416 13.86 1.08 -1.96
C ASN A 416 14.60 -0.27 -1.74
N LEU A 417 15.91 -0.22 -1.58
CA LEU A 417 16.79 -1.37 -1.35
C LEU A 417 17.14 -1.45 0.13
N THR A 418 16.88 -2.59 0.76
CA THR A 418 17.24 -2.78 2.17
C THR A 418 18.74 -2.72 2.38
N GLU A 419 19.51 -3.43 1.53
CA GLU A 419 20.97 -3.52 1.59
C GLU A 419 21.56 -3.56 0.19
N VAL A 420 22.80 -3.10 0.05
CA VAL A 420 23.60 -3.28 -1.16
C VAL A 420 24.27 -4.65 -1.07
N SER A 421 23.60 -5.70 -1.49
CA SER A 421 24.17 -7.05 -1.53
C SER A 421 24.03 -7.67 -2.91
N SER A 422 24.98 -8.54 -3.26
CA SER A 422 24.97 -9.30 -4.53
C SER A 422 23.87 -10.37 -4.57
N THR A 423 23.35 -10.76 -3.41
CA THR A 423 22.28 -11.76 -3.25
C THR A 423 21.00 -11.07 -2.82
N GLY A 424 20.46 -10.18 -3.67
CA GLY A 424 19.25 -9.40 -3.35
C GLY A 424 18.05 -10.27 -3.01
N ASN A 425 17.26 -9.81 -2.05
CA ASN A 425 16.00 -10.44 -1.66
C ASN A 425 14.97 -10.29 -2.79
N ALA A 426 14.46 -11.40 -3.31
CA ALA A 426 13.57 -11.44 -4.46
C ALA A 426 12.26 -10.67 -4.23
N ASP A 427 11.75 -10.58 -3.01
CA ASP A 427 10.53 -9.83 -2.67
C ASP A 427 10.65 -8.31 -2.93
N GLN A 428 11.86 -7.77 -2.94
CA GLN A 428 12.11 -6.33 -3.10
C GLN A 428 12.86 -5.97 -4.38
N GLN A 429 13.22 -6.95 -5.22
CA GLN A 429 13.94 -6.69 -6.47
C GLN A 429 13.00 -6.16 -7.55
N ASN A 430 13.40 -5.05 -8.15
CA ASN A 430 12.84 -4.58 -9.41
C ASN A 430 13.89 -4.78 -10.52
N PHE A 431 13.79 -5.84 -11.29
CA PHE A 431 14.74 -6.21 -12.35
C PHE A 431 14.79 -5.24 -13.54
N THR A 432 13.92 -4.23 -13.57
CA THR A 432 13.82 -3.31 -14.71
C THR A 432 14.57 -2.01 -14.53
N VAL A 433 15.12 -1.73 -13.33
CA VAL A 433 15.79 -0.46 -13.02
C VAL A 433 17.17 -0.73 -12.42
N THR A 434 18.20 -0.12 -13.00
CA THR A 434 19.58 -0.26 -12.51
C THR A 434 19.82 0.52 -11.21
N LEU A 435 20.83 0.12 -10.43
CA LEU A 435 21.22 0.82 -9.19
C LEU A 435 21.53 2.30 -9.44
N ASP A 436 22.24 2.59 -10.54
CA ASP A 436 22.61 3.96 -10.91
C ASP A 436 21.36 4.82 -11.14
N GLN A 437 20.35 4.29 -11.84
CA GLN A 437 19.09 5.01 -12.10
C GLN A 437 18.31 5.29 -10.81
N VAL A 438 18.29 4.36 -9.84
CA VAL A 438 17.59 4.61 -8.57
C VAL A 438 18.34 5.60 -7.68
N LEU A 439 19.67 5.60 -7.70
CA LEU A 439 20.49 6.58 -6.98
C LEU A 439 20.37 7.98 -7.60
N LEU A 440 20.38 8.07 -8.93
CA LEU A 440 20.18 9.35 -9.63
C LEU A 440 18.84 9.98 -9.24
N ARG A 441 17.77 9.18 -9.18
CA ARG A 441 16.46 9.64 -8.70
C ARG A 441 16.50 10.17 -7.27
N CYS A 442 17.26 9.54 -6.37
CA CYS A 442 17.41 10.03 -5.00
C CYS A 442 18.15 11.39 -4.96
N LEU A 443 19.13 11.58 -5.84
CA LEU A 443 19.82 12.88 -6.01
C LEU A 443 18.87 13.95 -6.57
N GLU A 444 17.99 13.61 -7.51
CA GLU A 444 16.95 14.52 -8.02
C GLU A 444 15.98 14.93 -6.89
N HIS A 445 15.55 13.99 -6.03
CA HIS A 445 14.72 14.30 -4.85
C HIS A 445 15.43 15.28 -3.91
N GLN A 446 16.73 15.07 -3.66
CA GLN A 446 17.55 15.96 -2.84
C GLN A 446 17.64 17.36 -3.45
N GLN A 447 17.85 17.46 -4.76
CA GLN A 447 17.90 18.76 -5.47
C GLN A 447 16.58 19.51 -5.36
N HIS A 448 15.44 18.83 -5.55
CA HIS A 448 14.11 19.42 -5.36
C HIS A 448 13.90 19.92 -3.94
N TRP A 449 14.26 19.11 -2.94
CA TRP A 449 14.16 19.51 -1.54
C TRP A 449 14.99 20.76 -1.24
N ASN A 450 16.26 20.78 -1.64
CA ASN A 450 17.16 21.92 -1.45
C ASN A 450 16.67 23.19 -2.15
N HIS A 451 15.98 23.05 -3.29
CA HIS A 451 15.37 24.20 -3.96
C HIS A 451 14.20 24.77 -3.15
N LEU A 452 13.34 23.92 -2.63
CA LEU A 452 12.22 24.32 -1.77
C LEU A 452 12.69 25.00 -0.48
N ASP A 453 13.77 24.51 0.15
CA ASP A 453 14.36 25.12 1.34
C ASP A 453 14.91 26.52 1.05
N LYS A 454 15.57 26.71 -0.09
CA LYS A 454 16.08 28.02 -0.52
C LYS A 454 14.97 29.03 -0.80
N GLU A 455 13.86 28.59 -1.38
CA GLU A 455 12.68 29.43 -1.62
C GLU A 455 12.08 29.95 -0.32
N GLN A 456 12.03 29.11 0.73
CA GLN A 456 11.53 29.50 2.07
C GLN A 456 12.51 30.40 2.82
N ALA A 457 13.82 30.23 2.61
CA ALA A 457 14.85 31.02 3.26
C ALA A 457 15.06 32.40 2.64
N SER A 458 14.49 32.66 1.46
CA SER A 458 14.55 33.97 0.80
C SER A 458 13.60 34.93 1.53
N PRO A 459 14.10 35.93 2.28
CA PRO A 459 13.23 36.97 2.84
C PRO A 459 12.57 37.72 1.67
N ASP A 460 11.29 38.05 1.81
CA ASP A 460 10.56 38.93 0.91
C ASP A 460 11.36 40.23 0.73
N LEU A 461 12.11 40.32 -0.37
CA LEU A 461 12.90 41.51 -0.74
C LEU A 461 12.01 42.74 -1.05
N TRP A 462 10.68 42.60 -0.90
CA TRP A 462 9.71 43.66 -1.19
C TRP A 462 9.02 44.25 0.04
N SER A 463 9.27 43.78 1.26
CA SER A 463 8.87 44.46 2.50
C SER A 463 9.95 45.44 2.92
N ALA A 464 10.15 46.49 2.12
CA ALA A 464 10.91 47.64 2.59
C ALA A 464 10.12 48.30 3.73
N PRO A 465 10.72 48.51 4.91
CA PRO A 465 10.08 49.31 5.96
C PRO A 465 9.95 50.76 5.45
N SER A 466 8.74 51.30 5.55
CA SER A 466 8.48 52.72 5.31
C SER A 466 9.44 53.58 6.13
N PRO A 467 10.13 54.57 5.56
CA PRO A 467 11.00 55.42 6.37
C PRO A 467 10.16 56.36 7.25
N GLU A 468 10.21 56.15 8.54
CA GLU A 468 9.80 57.13 9.53
C GLU A 468 10.83 58.26 9.53
N PRO A 469 10.42 59.54 9.45
CA PRO A 469 11.34 60.66 9.48
C PRO A 469 11.70 61.04 10.93
N GLY A 470 12.97 60.91 11.31
CA GLY A 470 13.56 61.65 12.39
C GLY A 470 13.96 60.85 13.65
N GLY A 471 15.20 60.33 13.65
CA GLY A 471 15.89 59.87 14.87
C GLY A 471 17.39 59.71 14.60
N PRO A 472 18.28 60.05 15.57
CA PRO A 472 19.71 60.13 15.31
C PRO A 472 20.36 58.76 15.12
N THR A 473 21.33 58.74 14.23
CA THR A 473 22.28 57.69 13.92
C THR A 473 22.77 56.90 15.14
N SER A 474 22.27 55.68 15.30
CA SER A 474 22.87 54.68 16.17
C SER A 474 23.61 53.65 15.33
N LEU A 475 24.85 53.43 15.77
CA LEU A 475 25.85 52.56 15.21
C LEU A 475 25.36 51.20 14.73
N LEU A 476 25.84 50.81 13.55
CA LEU A 476 25.87 49.50 12.95
C LEU A 476 26.18 48.36 13.94
N LEU A 477 25.16 47.78 14.52
CA LEU A 477 25.22 46.40 14.96
C LEU A 477 24.92 45.55 13.72
N ALA A 478 25.91 44.79 13.27
CA ALA A 478 25.74 43.81 12.26
C ALA A 478 24.53 42.93 12.62
N PRO A 479 23.57 42.71 11.72
CA PRO A 479 22.49 41.80 12.01
C PRO A 479 23.14 40.43 12.31
N HIS A 480 22.78 39.82 13.42
CA HIS A 480 23.06 38.43 13.67
C HIS A 480 22.55 37.66 12.44
N PRO A 481 23.37 36.77 11.84
CA PRO A 481 22.87 35.96 10.74
C PRO A 481 21.61 35.25 11.26
N PRO A 482 20.49 35.30 10.54
CA PRO A 482 19.35 34.49 10.91
C PRO A 482 19.88 33.06 11.04
N HIS A 483 19.53 32.38 12.13
CA HIS A 483 19.74 30.95 12.25
C HIS A 483 18.90 30.30 11.14
N THR A 484 19.41 30.30 9.92
CA THR A 484 18.92 29.47 8.84
C THR A 484 19.31 28.06 9.22
N CYS A 485 18.45 27.37 9.96
CA CYS A 485 18.42 25.92 9.96
C CYS A 485 18.06 25.50 8.53
N SER A 486 19.04 25.55 7.64
CA SER A 486 18.95 24.87 6.36
C SER A 486 18.77 23.40 6.70
N ALA A 487 17.60 22.83 6.43
CA ALA A 487 17.36 21.42 6.64
C ALA A 487 18.45 20.65 5.89
N SER A 488 19.25 19.89 6.63
CA SER A 488 20.34 19.12 6.04
C SER A 488 19.73 17.99 5.22
N SER A 489 20.03 17.92 3.93
CA SER A 489 19.54 16.87 3.05
C SER A 489 20.65 15.88 2.71
N LEU A 490 20.36 14.58 2.81
CA LEU A 490 21.33 13.49 2.65
C LEU A 490 20.81 12.40 1.73
N VAL A 491 21.70 11.79 0.95
CA VAL A 491 21.40 10.63 0.11
C VAL A 491 22.23 9.43 0.58
N PHE A 492 21.57 8.30 0.77
CA PHE A 492 22.19 7.03 1.13
C PHE A 492 22.01 5.98 0.04
N SER A 493 22.93 5.02 -0.02
CA SER A 493 22.91 3.96 -1.03
C SER A 493 21.85 2.90 -0.81
N CYS A 494 21.35 2.77 0.43
CA CYS A 494 20.29 1.82 0.80
C CYS A 494 19.58 2.25 2.10
N ILE A 495 18.48 1.57 2.40
CA ILE A 495 17.67 1.84 3.60
C ILE A 495 18.49 1.58 4.88
N SER A 496 19.24 0.47 4.95
CA SER A 496 20.03 0.12 6.14
C SER A 496 20.98 1.24 6.54
N HIS A 497 21.73 1.81 5.59
CA HIS A 497 22.65 2.92 5.86
C HIS A 497 21.90 4.19 6.31
N ALA A 498 20.74 4.48 5.72
CA ALA A 498 19.91 5.61 6.14
C ALA A 498 19.42 5.44 7.59
N LEU A 499 18.94 4.24 7.94
CA LEU A 499 18.46 3.95 9.30
C LEU A 499 19.58 3.96 10.33
N GLN A 500 20.76 3.44 10.00
CA GLN A 500 21.94 3.52 10.86
C GLN A 500 22.32 4.98 11.17
N TRP A 501 22.33 5.84 10.13
CA TRP A 501 22.62 7.26 10.31
C TRP A 501 21.54 7.96 11.15
N ILE A 502 20.24 7.69 10.91
CA ILE A 502 19.15 8.31 11.67
C ILE A 502 19.17 7.86 13.13
N SER A 503 19.43 6.59 13.38
CA SER A 503 19.36 6.02 14.73
C SER A 503 20.55 6.36 15.62
N GLN A 504 21.71 6.65 15.05
CA GLN A 504 22.97 6.93 15.79
C GLN A 504 23.26 5.88 16.88
N GLY A 505 22.95 4.61 16.63
CA GLY A 505 23.11 3.52 17.60
C GLY A 505 22.11 3.52 18.77
N ARG A 506 21.10 4.38 18.75
CA ARG A 506 20.09 4.52 19.81
C ARG A 506 18.87 3.60 19.61
N ASP A 507 18.76 2.94 18.46
CA ASP A 507 17.81 1.86 18.22
C ASP A 507 18.51 0.52 18.48
N PRO A 508 17.91 -0.40 19.26
CA PRO A 508 18.51 -1.70 19.59
C PRO A 508 18.86 -2.57 18.37
N VAL A 509 18.16 -2.39 17.25
CA VAL A 509 18.38 -3.14 16.00
C VAL A 509 19.56 -2.59 15.21
N PHE A 510 19.85 -1.29 15.31
CA PHE A 510 20.90 -0.61 14.56
C PHE A 510 22.07 -0.21 15.46
N GLN A 511 22.64 -1.16 16.18
CA GLN A 511 23.88 -0.92 16.89
C GLN A 511 25.03 -0.70 15.89
N PRO A 512 25.92 0.28 16.10
CA PRO A 512 27.06 0.45 15.22
C PRO A 512 27.87 -0.86 15.21
N PRO A 513 28.33 -1.33 14.02
CA PRO A 513 29.25 -2.44 14.00
C PRO A 513 30.47 -2.07 14.85
N THR A 514 30.88 -2.95 15.76
CA THR A 514 32.12 -2.77 16.53
C THR A 514 33.22 -2.46 15.53
N PRO A 515 33.88 -1.28 15.60
CA PRO A 515 34.83 -0.87 14.59
C PRO A 515 35.97 -1.92 14.55
N PRO A 516 36.30 -2.50 13.39
CA PRO A 516 37.49 -3.32 13.27
C PRO A 516 38.68 -2.43 13.65
N LYS A 517 39.44 -2.86 14.64
CA LYS A 517 40.63 -2.15 15.07
C LYS A 517 41.51 -1.88 13.84
N GLY A 518 41.58 -0.61 13.39
CA GLY A 518 42.55 -0.18 12.40
C GLY A 518 42.07 0.45 11.09
N LEU A 519 40.76 0.72 10.87
CA LEU A 519 40.33 1.45 9.67
C LEU A 519 39.95 2.90 10.02
N LEU A 520 40.61 3.83 9.33
CA LEU A 520 40.30 5.27 9.37
C LEU A 520 38.84 5.50 8.88
N THR A 521 38.00 6.01 9.76
CA THR A 521 36.64 6.41 9.45
C THR A 521 36.66 7.58 8.46
N HIS A 522 35.98 7.46 7.34
CA HIS A 522 35.84 8.55 6.37
C HIS A 522 35.07 9.73 7.00
N PRO A 523 35.55 10.98 6.83
CA PRO A 523 35.03 12.16 7.55
C PRO A 523 33.71 12.75 7.02
N VAL A 524 32.99 12.08 6.12
CA VAL A 524 31.85 12.69 5.41
C VAL A 524 30.52 12.66 6.19
N ALA A 525 30.44 12.00 7.35
CA ALA A 525 29.18 11.80 8.07
C ALA A 525 29.00 12.63 9.36
N HIS A 526 29.87 13.60 9.65
CA HIS A 526 29.88 14.24 10.97
C HIS A 526 29.02 15.50 11.13
N SER A 527 28.54 16.14 10.05
CA SER A 527 27.65 17.29 10.19
C SER A 527 26.18 16.81 10.34
N GLY A 528 25.62 16.93 11.50
CA GLY A 528 24.25 16.53 11.84
C GLY A 528 24.16 15.30 12.76
N ALA A 529 25.14 14.42 12.78
CA ALA A 529 25.16 13.24 13.64
C ALA A 529 25.16 13.59 15.14
N SER A 530 25.82 14.68 15.54
CA SER A 530 25.85 15.15 16.93
C SER A 530 24.47 15.58 17.41
N VAL A 531 23.71 16.31 16.59
CA VAL A 531 22.36 16.77 16.94
C VAL A 531 21.40 15.59 17.13
N LEU A 532 21.46 14.58 16.26
CA LEU A 532 20.67 13.35 16.41
C LEU A 532 21.07 12.56 17.66
N HIS A 533 22.38 12.53 17.97
CA HIS A 533 22.88 11.82 19.16
C HIS A 533 22.43 12.49 20.46
N GLU A 534 22.33 13.82 20.50
CA GLU A 534 21.94 14.61 21.66
C GLU A 534 20.42 14.84 21.76
N ALA A 535 19.66 14.51 20.73
CA ALA A 535 18.22 14.74 20.69
C ALA A 535 17.47 14.00 21.81
N ALA A 536 16.57 14.68 22.51
CA ALA A 536 15.69 14.06 23.50
C ALA A 536 14.67 13.12 22.84
N ALA A 537 14.22 13.48 21.63
CA ALA A 537 13.33 12.66 20.81
C ALA A 537 13.65 12.85 19.32
N ILE A 538 13.54 11.75 18.55
CA ILE A 538 13.69 11.76 17.09
C ILE A 538 12.39 11.23 16.48
N HIS A 539 11.75 12.05 15.66
CA HIS A 539 10.50 11.74 14.96
C HIS A 539 10.79 11.52 13.49
N VAL A 540 10.71 10.29 13.01
CA VAL A 540 11.04 9.92 11.63
C VAL A 540 9.78 9.63 10.84
N LEU A 541 9.47 10.45 9.84
CA LEU A 541 8.41 10.15 8.87
C LEU A 541 9.00 9.42 7.68
N VAL A 542 8.50 8.21 7.41
CA VAL A 542 8.86 7.38 6.25
C VAL A 542 7.68 7.37 5.28
N THR A 543 7.86 7.95 4.07
CA THR A 543 6.76 8.10 3.12
C THR A 543 7.23 8.21 1.66
N GLY A 544 6.29 8.34 0.72
CA GLY A 544 6.53 8.49 -0.72
C GLY A 544 6.47 7.18 -1.51
N SER A 545 6.72 6.03 -0.86
CA SER A 545 6.67 4.71 -1.51
C SER A 545 6.32 3.61 -0.52
N LEU A 546 5.39 2.71 -0.91
CA LEU A 546 5.09 1.50 -0.16
C LEU A 546 6.30 0.57 -0.02
N HIS A 547 7.12 0.49 -1.08
CA HIS A 547 8.32 -0.34 -1.05
C HIS A 547 9.40 0.22 -0.12
N LEU A 548 9.49 1.55 0.01
CA LEU A 548 10.36 2.17 1.02
C LEU A 548 9.90 1.79 2.43
N VAL A 549 8.62 1.97 2.71
CA VAL A 549 8.02 1.61 4.01
C VAL A 549 8.19 0.13 4.31
N GLY A 550 7.98 -0.74 3.33
CA GLY A 550 8.20 -2.18 3.46
C GLY A 550 9.64 -2.54 3.78
N GLY A 551 10.61 -1.91 3.09
CA GLY A 551 12.03 -2.10 3.35
C GLY A 551 12.44 -1.62 4.75
N VAL A 552 11.91 -0.50 5.21
CA VAL A 552 12.11 0.01 6.57
C VAL A 552 11.52 -0.95 7.60
N LEU A 553 10.26 -1.37 7.41
CA LEU A 553 9.59 -2.33 8.31
C LEU A 553 10.34 -3.65 8.42
N LYS A 554 10.84 -4.18 7.30
CA LYS A 554 11.63 -5.40 7.28
C LYS A 554 12.86 -5.32 8.17
N LEU A 555 13.51 -4.15 8.21
CA LEU A 555 14.71 -3.93 9.04
C LEU A 555 14.34 -3.62 10.49
N LEU A 556 13.23 -2.89 10.74
CA LEU A 556 12.78 -2.57 12.09
C LEU A 556 12.14 -3.77 12.78
N GLU A 557 11.39 -4.60 12.06
CA GLU A 557 10.65 -5.77 12.55
C GLU A 557 11.10 -7.05 11.83
N PRO A 558 12.29 -7.60 12.14
CA PRO A 558 12.82 -8.77 11.43
C PRO A 558 11.90 -9.99 11.47
N ALA A 559 11.05 -10.10 12.49
CA ALA A 559 10.05 -11.15 12.60
C ALA A 559 9.05 -11.18 11.44
N LEU A 560 8.80 -10.05 10.77
CA LEU A 560 7.92 -10.00 9.59
C LEU A 560 8.51 -10.72 8.36
N SER A 561 9.81 -11.05 8.40
CA SER A 561 10.52 -11.75 7.33
C SER A 561 10.71 -13.24 7.59
N GLN A 562 10.37 -13.70 8.78
CA GLN A 562 10.36 -15.11 9.18
C GLN A 562 8.98 -15.69 8.89
#